data_1e611f89187dadd58594fd6847aa346e
#
_entry.id   1e611f89187dadd58594fd6847aa346e
#
_cell.length_a   1.000
_cell.length_b   1.000
_cell.length_c   1.000
_cell.angle_alpha   90.00
_cell.angle_beta   90.00
_cell.angle_gamma   90.00
#
_symmetry.space_group_name_H-M   'P 1'
#
loop_
_entity.id
_entity.type
_entity.pdbx_description
1 polymer ?
#
loop_
_entity_poly.entity_id
_entity_poly.type
_entity_poly.pdbx_seq_one_letter_code
_entity_poly.pdbx_strand_id
1 'polypeptide(L)'
;MPHLVIEATANLRLETSPGELLEQANAALFASGQFGEADIKSRFVTLEAYRQGTAAAERADLHACLSILDGRDAATRQALGESLCEVLAGAVAGGGEEGVQVSVEVREMERASYAKRVVARQR
;
A
#
# COMPACT_ATOMS: atom_id res chain seq x y z
N MET A 1 1.18 -9.49 -10.84
CA MET A 1 1.08 -10.07 -9.50
C MET A 1 1.45 -9.09 -8.41
N PRO A 2 0.77 -7.96 -8.22
CA PRO A 2 1.13 -7.07 -7.14
C PRO A 2 0.51 -7.52 -5.82
N HIS A 3 1.32 -7.40 -4.77
CA HIS A 3 0.85 -7.53 -3.40
C HIS A 3 1.09 -6.21 -2.69
N LEU A 4 0.03 -5.57 -2.25
CA LEU A 4 0.09 -4.28 -1.55
C LEU A 4 -0.27 -4.49 -0.09
N VAL A 5 0.64 -4.09 0.80
CA VAL A 5 0.38 -4.08 2.24
C VAL A 5 0.43 -2.63 2.72
N ILE A 6 -0.66 -2.17 3.28
CA ILE A 6 -0.77 -0.83 3.86
C ILE A 6 -0.77 -0.98 5.37
N GLU A 7 0.18 -0.33 6.04
CA GLU A 7 0.27 -0.34 7.50
C GLU A 7 0.04 1.07 8.04
N ALA A 8 -0.88 1.19 9.00
CA ALA A 8 -1.21 2.47 9.60
C ALA A 8 -1.13 2.37 11.11
N THR A 9 -0.57 3.39 11.74
CA THR A 9 -0.60 3.50 13.20
C THR A 9 -2.06 3.63 13.67
N ALA A 10 -2.39 3.03 14.81
CA ALA A 10 -3.78 2.95 15.29
C ALA A 10 -4.42 4.32 15.51
N ASN A 11 -3.62 5.35 15.75
CA ASN A 11 -4.12 6.72 15.97
C ASN A 11 -4.36 7.50 14.67
N LEU A 12 -4.09 6.91 13.51
CA LEU A 12 -4.37 7.53 12.22
C LEU A 12 -5.89 7.58 11.98
N ARG A 13 -6.37 8.70 11.49
CA ARG A 13 -7.77 8.84 11.05
C ARG A 13 -7.84 8.95 9.55
N LEU A 14 -8.71 8.15 8.94
CA LEU A 14 -8.93 8.13 7.50
C LEU A 14 -10.22 8.87 7.15
N GLU A 15 -10.26 9.48 5.97
CA GLU A 15 -11.47 10.06 5.38
C GLU A 15 -12.47 8.98 4.98
N THR A 16 -11.96 7.79 4.66
CA THR A 16 -12.75 6.66 4.20
C THR A 16 -12.52 5.46 5.11
N SER A 17 -13.30 4.40 4.92
CA SER A 17 -13.01 3.14 5.60
C SER A 17 -11.74 2.50 5.01
N PRO A 18 -11.06 1.61 5.74
CA PRO A 18 -9.95 0.86 5.17
C PRO A 18 -10.34 0.10 3.90
N GLY A 19 -11.54 -0.48 3.85
CA GLY A 19 -12.01 -1.18 2.65
C GLY A 19 -12.11 -0.28 1.43
N GLU A 20 -12.63 0.94 1.61
CA GLU A 20 -12.71 1.92 0.53
C GLU A 20 -11.31 2.37 0.07
N LEU A 21 -10.38 2.51 1.01
CA LEU A 21 -9.01 2.86 0.66
C LEU A 21 -8.37 1.75 -0.18
N LEU A 22 -8.61 0.49 0.15
CA LEU A 22 -8.12 -0.63 -0.65
C LEU A 22 -8.72 -0.62 -2.05
N GLU A 23 -9.99 -0.31 -2.19
CA GLU A 23 -10.62 -0.17 -3.51
C GLU A 23 -9.96 0.93 -4.33
N GLN A 24 -9.71 2.08 -3.73
CA GLN A 24 -9.05 3.21 -4.39
C GLN A 24 -7.62 2.87 -4.80
N ALA A 25 -6.88 2.20 -3.92
CA ALA A 25 -5.51 1.79 -4.22
C ALA A 25 -5.47 0.77 -5.36
N ASN A 26 -6.35 -0.22 -5.33
CA ASN A 26 -6.44 -1.22 -6.39
C ASN A 26 -6.82 -0.57 -7.73
N ALA A 27 -7.74 0.40 -7.71
CA ALA A 27 -8.14 1.13 -8.91
C ALA A 27 -6.96 1.89 -9.52
N ALA A 28 -6.14 2.53 -8.70
CA ALA A 28 -4.95 3.24 -9.16
C ALA A 28 -3.93 2.27 -9.80
N LEU A 29 -3.74 1.11 -9.19
CA LEU A 29 -2.84 0.08 -9.73
C LEU A 29 -3.36 -0.47 -11.04
N PHE A 30 -4.65 -0.71 -11.15
CA PHE A 30 -5.26 -1.19 -12.39
C PHE A 30 -5.15 -0.14 -13.49
N ALA A 31 -5.38 1.14 -13.16
CA ALA A 31 -5.29 2.25 -14.11
C ALA A 31 -3.88 2.42 -14.70
N SER A 32 -2.85 1.94 -14.01
CA SER A 32 -1.46 1.98 -14.50
C SER A 32 -1.26 1.14 -15.76
N GLY A 33 -2.14 0.19 -16.04
CA GLY A 33 -2.01 -0.74 -17.15
C GLY A 33 -0.99 -1.86 -16.95
N GLN A 34 -0.39 -1.94 -15.76
CA GLN A 34 0.67 -2.91 -15.48
C GLN A 34 0.16 -4.27 -15.00
N PHE A 35 -1.08 -4.36 -14.55
CA PHE A 35 -1.57 -5.55 -13.86
C PHE A 35 -2.95 -5.96 -14.34
N GLY A 36 -3.22 -7.26 -14.34
CA GLY A 36 -4.57 -7.78 -14.53
C GLY A 36 -5.43 -7.49 -13.30
N GLU A 37 -6.70 -7.20 -13.50
CA GLU A 37 -7.61 -6.76 -12.44
C GLU A 37 -7.61 -7.73 -11.24
N ALA A 38 -7.82 -9.03 -11.50
CA ALA A 38 -7.95 -10.01 -10.42
C ALA A 38 -6.60 -10.37 -9.77
N ASP A 39 -5.49 -9.91 -10.33
CA ASP A 39 -4.16 -10.17 -9.79
C ASP A 39 -3.78 -9.19 -8.68
N ILE A 40 -4.46 -8.06 -8.60
CA ILE A 40 -4.15 -6.99 -7.64
C ILE A 40 -4.69 -7.37 -6.27
N LYS A 41 -3.78 -7.61 -5.33
CA LYS A 41 -4.13 -8.02 -3.97
C LYS A 41 -3.63 -6.96 -3.00
N SER A 42 -4.50 -6.52 -2.11
CA SER A 42 -4.14 -5.50 -1.14
C SER A 42 -4.74 -5.82 0.23
N ARG A 43 -4.07 -5.35 1.28
CA ARG A 43 -4.54 -5.51 2.64
C ARG A 43 -4.09 -4.35 3.50
N PHE A 44 -4.87 -4.10 4.54
CA PHE A 44 -4.67 -3.00 5.47
C PHE A 44 -4.41 -3.58 6.85
N VAL A 45 -3.32 -3.15 7.49
CA VAL A 45 -2.92 -3.60 8.81
C VAL A 45 -2.86 -2.40 9.73
N THR A 46 -3.55 -2.48 10.86
CA THR A 46 -3.49 -1.47 11.91
C THR A 46 -2.42 -1.87 12.90
N LEU A 47 -1.49 -0.96 13.16
CA LEU A 47 -0.40 -1.18 14.10
C LEU A 47 -0.78 -0.66 15.47
N GLU A 48 -0.83 -1.55 16.46
CA GLU A 48 -1.16 -1.18 17.85
C GLU A 48 0.08 -0.71 18.60
N ALA A 49 1.24 -1.28 18.30
CA ALA A 49 2.51 -0.89 18.89
C ALA A 49 3.36 -0.23 17.80
N TYR A 50 3.63 1.05 17.99
CA TYR A 50 4.38 1.84 17.01
C TYR A 50 5.05 3.01 17.71
N ARG A 51 6.12 3.54 17.10
CA ARG A 51 6.76 4.75 17.58
C ARG A 51 7.45 5.45 16.42
N GLN A 52 7.26 6.76 16.34
CA GLN A 52 7.91 7.60 15.36
C GLN A 52 8.80 8.61 16.08
N GLY A 53 10.12 8.48 15.89
CA GLY A 53 11.10 9.35 16.48
C GLY A 53 11.37 9.05 17.95
N THR A 54 12.06 9.97 18.62
CA THR A 54 12.52 9.84 20.00
C THR A 54 11.85 10.83 20.97
N ALA A 55 11.18 11.84 20.43
CA ALA A 55 10.49 12.83 21.25
C ALA A 55 9.20 12.26 21.83
N ALA A 56 8.72 12.84 22.92
CA ALA A 56 7.46 12.47 23.53
C ALA A 56 6.26 13.13 22.83
N ALA A 57 6.30 13.21 21.50
CA ALA A 57 5.25 13.78 20.69
C ALA A 57 4.37 12.66 20.15
N GLU A 58 3.07 12.88 20.10
CA GLU A 58 2.14 11.95 19.49
C GLU A 58 2.15 12.15 17.98
N ARG A 59 2.52 11.10 17.26
CA ARG A 59 2.66 11.11 15.80
C ARG A 59 1.97 9.91 15.20
N ALA A 60 1.58 10.06 13.94
CA ALA A 60 0.93 9.00 13.17
C ALA A 60 1.62 8.87 11.82
N ASP A 61 1.64 7.67 11.30
CA ASP A 61 2.18 7.44 9.96
C ASP A 61 1.45 6.32 9.23
N LEU A 62 1.60 6.33 7.92
CA LEU A 62 1.02 5.35 7.01
C LEU A 62 2.11 4.95 6.03
N HIS A 63 2.41 3.65 5.97
CA HIS A 63 3.41 3.12 5.05
C HIS A 63 2.83 2.00 4.23
N ALA A 64 3.08 2.01 2.93
CA ALA A 64 2.67 0.94 2.04
C ALA A 64 3.89 0.31 1.36
N CYS A 65 3.84 -1.00 1.23
CA CYS A 65 4.83 -1.76 0.47
C CYS A 65 4.12 -2.46 -0.68
N LEU A 66 4.50 -2.09 -1.91
CA LEU A 66 4.03 -2.73 -3.12
C LEU A 66 5.10 -3.68 -3.62
N SER A 67 4.79 -4.97 -3.62
CA SER A 67 5.68 -6.01 -4.12
C SER A 67 5.21 -6.46 -5.51
N ILE A 68 6.06 -6.34 -6.50
CA ILE A 68 5.78 -6.68 -7.90
C ILE A 68 6.87 -7.58 -8.45
N LEU A 69 6.54 -8.36 -9.47
CA LEU A 69 7.55 -9.17 -10.14
C LEU A 69 8.57 -8.28 -10.81
N ASP A 70 9.83 -8.73 -10.80
CA ASP A 70 10.92 -7.99 -11.43
C ASP A 70 10.73 -7.88 -12.94
N GLY A 71 11.43 -6.94 -13.56
CA GLY A 71 11.43 -6.73 -15.00
C GLY A 71 10.94 -5.37 -15.47
N ARG A 72 10.28 -4.60 -14.60
CA ARG A 72 9.86 -3.24 -14.92
C ARG A 72 10.99 -2.26 -14.66
N ASP A 73 11.07 -1.20 -15.45
CA ASP A 73 12.12 -0.20 -15.28
C ASP A 73 11.87 0.72 -14.07
N ALA A 74 12.88 1.50 -13.71
CA ALA A 74 12.81 2.38 -12.56
C ALA A 74 11.72 3.45 -12.72
N ALA A 75 11.52 3.97 -13.93
CA ALA A 75 10.50 4.99 -14.18
C ALA A 75 9.09 4.44 -13.92
N THR A 76 8.83 3.21 -14.35
CA THR A 76 7.55 2.55 -14.10
C THR A 76 7.33 2.32 -12.60
N ARG A 77 8.35 1.84 -11.91
CA ARG A 77 8.26 1.62 -10.45
C ARG A 77 8.02 2.94 -9.71
N GLN A 78 8.71 4.00 -10.11
CA GLN A 78 8.53 5.33 -9.51
C GLN A 78 7.09 5.83 -9.70
N ALA A 79 6.57 5.69 -10.91
CA ALA A 79 5.20 6.12 -11.21
C ALA A 79 4.16 5.37 -10.38
N LEU A 80 4.36 4.06 -10.19
CA LEU A 80 3.49 3.26 -9.33
C LEU A 80 3.53 3.74 -7.88
N GLY A 81 4.73 3.98 -7.35
CA GLY A 81 4.91 4.46 -5.98
C GLY A 81 4.28 5.82 -5.76
N GLU A 82 4.47 6.75 -6.68
CA GLU A 82 3.90 8.10 -6.58
C GLU A 82 2.39 8.09 -6.69
N SER A 83 1.83 7.28 -7.59
CA SER A 83 0.38 7.14 -7.73
C SER A 83 -0.26 6.62 -6.44
N LEU A 84 0.32 5.60 -5.84
CA LEU A 84 -0.16 5.08 -4.56
C LEU A 84 -0.01 6.09 -3.43
N CYS A 85 1.13 6.79 -3.38
CA CYS A 85 1.36 7.79 -2.35
C CYS A 85 0.31 8.90 -2.41
N GLU A 86 -0.07 9.32 -3.61
CA GLU A 86 -1.12 10.32 -3.81
C GLU A 86 -2.47 9.83 -3.30
N VAL A 87 -2.84 8.59 -3.63
CA VAL A 87 -4.10 7.99 -3.16
C VAL A 87 -4.11 7.92 -1.63
N LEU A 88 -3.03 7.43 -1.03
CA LEU A 88 -2.95 7.27 0.41
C LEU A 88 -2.97 8.61 1.14
N ALA A 89 -2.21 9.58 0.65
CA ALA A 89 -2.17 10.91 1.25
C ALA A 89 -3.54 11.59 1.20
N GLY A 90 -4.27 11.41 0.11
CA GLY A 90 -5.61 11.96 -0.05
C GLY A 90 -6.64 11.34 0.89
N ALA A 91 -6.38 10.14 1.40
CA ALA A 91 -7.28 9.45 2.31
C ALA A 91 -7.05 9.78 3.78
N VAL A 92 -5.97 10.49 4.12
CA VAL A 92 -5.64 10.82 5.51
C VAL A 92 -6.47 12.01 5.98
N ALA A 93 -7.24 11.84 7.06
CA ALA A 93 -7.96 12.92 7.72
C ALA A 93 -7.11 13.59 8.79
N GLY A 94 -6.25 12.83 9.46
CA GLY A 94 -5.36 13.34 10.49
C GLY A 94 -4.84 12.24 11.40
N GLY A 95 -4.11 12.63 12.41
CA GLY A 95 -3.56 11.73 13.42
C GLY A 95 -2.38 12.37 14.12
N GLY A 96 -2.29 12.17 15.43
CA GLY A 96 -1.23 12.78 16.24
C GLY A 96 -1.35 14.29 16.32
N GLU A 97 -0.23 14.93 16.67
CA GLU A 97 -0.14 16.39 16.89
C GLU A 97 0.54 17.13 15.73
N GLU A 98 1.19 16.39 14.86
CA GLU A 98 1.94 16.93 13.73
C GLU A 98 1.33 16.43 12.43
N GLY A 99 1.94 16.78 11.31
CA GLY A 99 1.54 16.22 10.04
C GLY A 99 1.79 14.72 9.98
N VAL A 100 0.96 14.00 9.24
CA VAL A 100 1.10 12.56 9.07
C VAL A 100 2.10 12.28 7.95
N GLN A 101 3.07 11.41 8.22
CA GLN A 101 3.98 10.95 7.17
C GLN A 101 3.35 9.80 6.41
N VAL A 102 3.31 9.93 5.10
CA VAL A 102 2.80 8.91 4.19
C VAL A 102 3.94 8.48 3.28
N SER A 103 4.24 7.21 3.24
CA SER A 103 5.33 6.69 2.42
C SER A 103 4.92 5.42 1.70
N VAL A 104 5.51 5.21 0.52
CA VAL A 104 5.30 4.01 -0.29
C VAL A 104 6.66 3.54 -0.77
N GLU A 105 6.91 2.25 -0.63
CA GLU A 105 8.05 1.61 -1.27
C GLU A 105 7.58 0.58 -2.28
N VAL A 106 8.32 0.42 -3.35
CA VAL A 106 8.06 -0.60 -4.36
C VAL A 106 9.21 -1.60 -4.32
N ARG A 107 8.88 -2.85 -4.07
CA ARG A 107 9.85 -3.95 -4.01
C ARG A 107 9.70 -4.87 -5.20
N GLU A 108 10.80 -5.38 -5.67
CA GLU A 108 10.80 -6.39 -6.73
C GLU A 108 10.86 -7.79 -6.11
N MET A 109 9.96 -8.67 -6.57
CA MET A 109 9.99 -10.08 -6.23
C MET A 109 10.74 -10.81 -7.35
N GLU A 110 11.64 -11.72 -6.96
CA GLU A 110 12.38 -12.53 -7.93
C GLU A 110 11.43 -13.47 -8.65
N ARG A 111 11.29 -13.29 -9.96
CA ARG A 111 10.38 -14.08 -10.78
C ARG A 111 10.68 -15.57 -10.72
N ALA A 112 11.95 -15.91 -10.66
CA ALA A 112 12.40 -17.31 -10.67
C ALA A 112 11.94 -18.09 -9.43
N SER A 113 11.73 -17.41 -8.30
CA SER A 113 11.33 -18.05 -7.05
C SER A 113 9.88 -17.78 -6.64
N TYR A 114 9.15 -17.02 -7.45
CA TYR A 114 7.73 -16.72 -7.19
C TYR A 114 6.86 -17.86 -7.70
N ALA A 115 6.10 -18.49 -6.81
CA ALA A 115 5.21 -19.59 -7.17
C ALA A 115 3.75 -19.18 -6.93
N LYS A 116 2.89 -19.51 -7.87
CA LYS A 116 1.46 -19.20 -7.79
C LYS A 116 0.65 -20.37 -8.34
N ARG A 117 -0.47 -20.65 -7.71
CA ARG A 117 -1.46 -21.61 -8.21
C ARG A 117 -2.84 -20.97 -8.08
N VAL A 118 -3.69 -21.25 -9.03
CA VAL A 118 -5.12 -20.93 -8.92
C VAL A 118 -5.85 -22.23 -8.72
N VAL A 119 -6.49 -22.36 -7.55
CA VAL A 119 -7.23 -23.57 -7.22
C VAL A 119 -8.65 -23.39 -7.69
N ALA A 120 -9.11 -24.28 -8.59
CA ALA A 120 -10.45 -24.22 -9.11
C ALA A 120 -11.47 -24.54 -8.01
N ARG A 121 -12.58 -23.79 -8.03
CA ARG A 121 -13.67 -24.05 -7.10
C ARG A 121 -14.30 -25.41 -7.40
N GLN A 122 -14.45 -26.24 -6.37
CA GLN A 122 -15.10 -27.55 -6.50
C GLN A 122 -16.52 -27.50 -5.96
N ARG A 123 -17.34 -28.37 -6.49
CA ARG A 123 -18.74 -28.46 -6.12
C ARG A 123 -19.07 -29.84 -5.54
#